data_532ea01750609a27ce10a08d41bd6c87
#
_entry.id   532ea01750609a27ce10a08d41bd6c87
#
_cell.length_a   1.000
_cell.length_b   1.000
_cell.length_c   1.000
_cell.angle_alpha   90.00
_cell.angle_beta   90.00
_cell.angle_gamma   90.00
#
_symmetry.space_group_name_H-M   'P 1'
#
loop_
_entity.id
_entity.type
_entity.pdbx_description
1 polymer ?
#
loop_
_entity_poly.entity_id
_entity_poly.type
_entity_poly.pdbx_seq_one_letter_code
_entity_poly.pdbx_strand_id
1 'polypeptide(L)'
;MRLGFAGAGGDALSYAVDLGLPPPKPPSAFNRDPEVKTEVIWSGPVPRPAARLVERAGAALRVRDGRGWATVGRVLPPWTSMLTEYADPQAAPEMLTLRDAVRAWRFYDHFRCDVQAPARAPQLGSRTPVLSGDGHDFAAALQTINEIGDAEALYAAVADAFDGAQVAVQISDDGRFEVTMQQPGMLRPLRTAELSDGTLRFLMWAVALLTPRPPPLMVLNEPETSLHPDLLPALGALIARASRETQLIVVSHAMRLVAAIEDAAPADACQRIELEKSLGETVAQCHGACDAPQWHWPER
;
A
#
# COMPACT_ATOMS: atom_id res chain seq x y z
N MET A 1 2.17 -12.50 -17.21
CA MET A 1 2.16 -11.17 -16.56
C MET A 1 3.53 -10.94 -15.99
N ARG A 2 4.06 -9.74 -16.15
CA ARG A 2 5.37 -9.37 -15.62
C ARG A 2 5.23 -8.17 -14.70
N LEU A 3 5.77 -8.27 -13.51
CA LEU A 3 5.78 -7.20 -12.53
C LEU A 3 7.22 -6.94 -12.11
N GLY A 4 7.59 -5.68 -11.95
CA GLY A 4 8.92 -5.30 -11.51
C GLY A 4 8.87 -4.06 -10.64
N PHE A 5 9.76 -4.03 -9.66
CA PHE A 5 9.92 -2.95 -8.69
C PHE A 5 11.40 -2.57 -8.67
N ALA A 6 11.69 -1.33 -8.98
CA ALA A 6 13.07 -0.82 -8.97
C ALA A 6 13.28 0.02 -7.71
N GLY A 7 14.35 -0.27 -6.97
CA GLY A 7 14.77 0.56 -5.85
C GLY A 7 15.43 1.86 -6.33
N ALA A 8 15.13 2.95 -5.64
CA ALA A 8 15.68 4.27 -5.94
C ALA A 8 17.04 4.46 -5.28
N GLY A 9 18.13 4.10 -5.94
CA GLY A 9 19.50 4.27 -5.45
C GLY A 9 20.43 3.14 -5.84
N GLY A 10 21.75 3.39 -5.76
CA GLY A 10 22.78 2.45 -6.23
C GLY A 10 22.76 1.10 -5.50
N ASP A 11 22.46 1.10 -4.21
CA ASP A 11 22.44 -0.09 -3.34
C ASP A 11 21.01 -0.56 -3.01
N ALA A 12 20.00 0.10 -3.56
CA ALA A 12 18.60 -0.30 -3.33
C ALA A 12 18.29 -1.62 -4.03
N LEU A 13 17.51 -2.47 -3.34
CA LEU A 13 17.08 -3.75 -3.89
C LEU A 13 15.96 -3.55 -4.89
N SER A 14 16.04 -4.28 -5.98
CA SER A 14 15.04 -4.35 -7.04
C SER A 14 14.58 -5.79 -7.21
N TYR A 15 13.34 -5.97 -7.64
CA TYR A 15 12.72 -7.29 -7.77
C TYR A 15 11.84 -7.36 -9.02
N ALA A 16 11.86 -8.50 -9.67
CA ALA A 16 10.98 -8.80 -10.79
C ALA A 16 10.44 -10.23 -10.73
N VAL A 17 9.18 -10.40 -11.10
CA VAL A 17 8.51 -11.70 -11.23
C VAL A 17 7.80 -11.82 -12.59
N ASP A 18 8.02 -12.94 -13.28
CA ASP A 18 7.30 -13.33 -14.50
C ASP A 18 6.36 -14.51 -14.18
N LEU A 19 5.07 -14.26 -14.35
CA LEU A 19 4.00 -15.24 -14.20
C LEU A 19 3.52 -15.68 -15.60
N GLY A 20 3.37 -16.98 -15.79
CA GLY A 20 2.88 -17.53 -17.05
C GLY A 20 1.97 -18.73 -16.83
N LEU A 21 1.23 -19.13 -17.85
CA LEU A 21 0.41 -20.34 -17.78
C LEU A 21 1.29 -21.59 -17.79
N PRO A 22 0.84 -22.67 -17.15
CA PRO A 22 1.53 -23.96 -17.23
C PRO A 22 1.54 -24.50 -18.68
N PRO A 23 2.48 -25.37 -19.04
CA PRO A 23 2.38 -26.12 -20.29
C PRO A 23 1.04 -26.87 -20.34
N PRO A 24 0.36 -26.94 -21.52
CA PRO A 24 -0.88 -27.69 -21.64
C PRO A 24 -0.68 -29.14 -21.17
N LYS A 25 -1.37 -29.51 -20.11
CA LYS A 25 -1.46 -30.88 -19.57
C LYS A 25 -2.78 -31.52 -20.03
N PRO A 26 -2.94 -32.85 -19.94
CA PRO A 26 -4.24 -33.50 -20.17
C PRO A 26 -5.37 -32.77 -19.44
N PRO A 27 -6.64 -32.94 -19.82
CA PRO A 27 -7.73 -32.08 -19.36
C PRO A 27 -7.71 -31.88 -17.85
N SER A 28 -7.42 -30.65 -17.44
CA SER A 28 -7.41 -30.21 -16.04
C SER A 28 -8.18 -28.90 -15.94
N ALA A 29 -9.03 -28.78 -14.95
CA ALA A 29 -9.70 -27.52 -14.62
C ALA A 29 -8.71 -26.39 -14.24
N PHE A 30 -7.49 -26.74 -13.85
CA PHE A 30 -6.44 -25.83 -13.36
C PHE A 30 -5.40 -25.43 -14.40
N ASN A 31 -5.65 -25.70 -15.69
CA ASN A 31 -4.72 -25.32 -16.78
C ASN A 31 -4.55 -23.79 -16.96
N ARG A 32 -5.33 -22.98 -16.23
CA ARG A 32 -5.26 -21.52 -16.24
C ARG A 32 -4.66 -20.93 -14.97
N ASP A 33 -4.26 -21.77 -14.02
CA ASP A 33 -3.60 -21.29 -12.81
C ASP A 33 -2.20 -20.79 -13.15
N PRO A 34 -1.84 -19.55 -12.81
CA PRO A 34 -0.55 -18.99 -13.17
C PRO A 34 0.57 -19.67 -12.37
N GLU A 35 1.69 -19.88 -13.03
CA GLU A 35 2.93 -20.36 -12.42
C GLU A 35 3.98 -19.27 -12.44
N VAL A 36 4.81 -19.23 -11.39
CA VAL A 36 6.01 -18.39 -11.36
C VAL A 36 7.05 -19.00 -12.30
N LYS A 37 7.34 -18.30 -13.40
CA LYS A 37 8.34 -18.74 -14.40
C LYS A 37 9.74 -18.32 -14.00
N THR A 38 9.90 -17.06 -13.64
CA THR A 38 11.15 -16.49 -13.16
C THR A 38 10.92 -15.47 -12.08
N GLU A 39 11.84 -15.39 -11.12
CA GLU A 39 11.96 -14.30 -10.15
C GLU A 39 13.41 -13.90 -10.05
N VAL A 40 13.69 -12.60 -9.93
CA VAL A 40 15.05 -12.08 -9.85
C VAL A 40 15.11 -10.95 -8.84
N ILE A 41 16.13 -10.96 -7.99
CA ILE A 41 16.51 -9.85 -7.10
C ILE A 41 17.86 -9.33 -7.55
N TRP A 42 18.00 -8.02 -7.65
CA TRP A 42 19.27 -7.36 -7.99
C TRP A 42 19.45 -6.07 -7.22
N SER A 43 20.69 -5.58 -7.15
CA SER A 43 21.04 -4.29 -6.57
C SER A 43 21.03 -3.19 -7.64
N GLY A 44 20.45 -2.04 -7.29
CA GLY A 44 20.34 -0.87 -8.17
C GLY A 44 19.17 -0.94 -9.16
N PRO A 45 19.01 0.09 -10.01
CA PRO A 45 17.84 0.24 -10.87
C PRO A 45 17.83 -0.68 -12.09
N VAL A 46 18.99 -1.23 -12.52
CA VAL A 46 19.11 -2.02 -13.75
C VAL A 46 19.58 -3.44 -13.45
N PRO A 47 18.91 -4.50 -13.93
CA PRO A 47 19.23 -5.91 -13.65
C PRO A 47 20.44 -6.39 -14.48
N ARG A 48 21.62 -5.77 -14.31
CA ARG A 48 22.85 -6.22 -14.95
C ARG A 48 23.25 -7.60 -14.40
N PRO A 49 23.85 -8.50 -15.18
CA PRO A 49 24.25 -9.82 -14.70
C PRO A 49 25.11 -9.80 -13.44
N ALA A 50 25.99 -8.80 -13.31
CA ALA A 50 26.83 -8.62 -12.13
C ALA A 50 26.06 -8.12 -10.88
N ALA A 51 24.93 -7.43 -11.07
CA ALA A 51 24.10 -6.89 -9.99
C ALA A 51 23.07 -7.90 -9.45
N ARG A 52 22.85 -9.01 -10.14
CA ARG A 52 21.87 -10.02 -9.71
C ARG A 52 22.39 -10.76 -8.49
N LEU A 53 21.50 -10.88 -7.48
CA LEU A 53 21.80 -11.46 -6.18
C LEU A 53 21.12 -12.81 -6.00
N VAL A 54 19.87 -12.91 -6.42
CA VAL A 54 19.08 -14.15 -6.35
C VAL A 54 18.28 -14.33 -7.64
N GLU A 55 18.26 -15.55 -8.14
CA GLU A 55 17.53 -15.91 -9.34
C GLU A 55 16.75 -17.20 -9.15
N ARG A 56 15.50 -17.18 -9.58
CA ARG A 56 14.67 -18.37 -9.70
C ARG A 56 14.28 -18.58 -11.15
N ALA A 57 14.47 -19.81 -11.65
CA ALA A 57 13.99 -20.26 -12.94
C ALA A 57 13.20 -21.55 -12.74
N GLY A 58 11.88 -21.50 -12.92
CA GLY A 58 10.97 -22.60 -12.60
C GLY A 58 11.10 -23.06 -11.15
N ALA A 59 11.54 -24.29 -10.91
CA ALA A 59 11.71 -24.87 -9.59
C ALA A 59 13.09 -24.60 -8.96
N ALA A 60 14.07 -24.17 -9.74
CA ALA A 60 15.44 -23.99 -9.30
C ALA A 60 15.69 -22.59 -8.76
N LEU A 61 16.32 -22.50 -7.60
CA LEU A 61 16.73 -21.26 -6.95
C LEU A 61 18.26 -21.20 -6.87
N ARG A 62 18.84 -20.07 -7.24
CA ARG A 62 20.28 -19.80 -7.16
C ARG A 62 20.51 -18.49 -6.40
N VAL A 63 21.53 -18.48 -5.56
CA VAL A 63 21.95 -17.34 -4.76
C VAL A 63 23.37 -16.98 -5.13
N ARG A 64 23.70 -15.69 -5.14
CA ARG A 64 25.06 -15.21 -5.41
C ARG A 64 26.01 -15.65 -4.30
N ASP A 65 27.10 -16.29 -4.68
CA ASP A 65 28.17 -16.70 -3.78
C ASP A 65 29.50 -16.14 -4.32
N GLY A 66 29.90 -15.01 -3.78
CA GLY A 66 31.04 -14.24 -4.28
C GLY A 66 30.90 -13.90 -5.77
N ARG A 67 31.78 -14.45 -6.62
CA ARG A 67 31.73 -14.28 -8.08
C ARG A 67 30.91 -15.36 -8.79
N GLY A 68 30.50 -16.41 -8.06
CA GLY A 68 29.76 -17.57 -8.58
C GLY A 68 28.28 -17.56 -8.18
N TRP A 69 27.66 -18.72 -8.38
CA TRP A 69 26.27 -19.00 -8.01
C TRP A 69 26.23 -20.33 -7.24
N ALA A 70 25.58 -20.31 -6.09
CA ALA A 70 25.23 -21.52 -5.35
C ALA A 70 23.78 -21.91 -5.64
N THR A 71 23.54 -23.18 -5.97
CA THR A 71 22.18 -23.68 -6.14
C THR A 71 21.64 -24.09 -4.78
N VAL A 72 20.47 -23.58 -4.43
CA VAL A 72 19.75 -23.98 -3.23
C VAL A 72 19.14 -25.36 -3.46
N GLY A 73 19.42 -26.30 -2.57
CA GLY A 73 18.97 -27.70 -2.69
C GLY A 73 17.46 -27.93 -2.52
N ARG A 74 16.68 -26.85 -2.39
CA ARG A 74 15.21 -26.90 -2.24
C ARG A 74 14.52 -26.67 -3.58
N VAL A 75 13.60 -27.57 -3.93
CA VAL A 75 12.72 -27.41 -5.09
C VAL A 75 11.54 -26.55 -4.72
N LEU A 76 11.33 -25.46 -5.45
CA LEU A 76 10.21 -24.54 -5.20
C LEU A 76 8.97 -24.95 -5.99
N PRO A 77 7.77 -24.98 -5.35
CA PRO A 77 6.52 -25.18 -6.06
C PRO A 77 6.28 -24.07 -7.08
N PRO A 78 5.67 -24.37 -8.25
CA PRO A 78 5.48 -23.37 -9.30
C PRO A 78 4.49 -22.25 -8.94
N TRP A 79 3.64 -22.43 -7.93
CA TRP A 79 2.61 -21.48 -7.50
C TRP A 79 3.02 -20.60 -6.32
N THR A 80 4.19 -20.78 -5.74
CA THR A 80 4.68 -19.97 -4.61
C THR A 80 5.87 -19.12 -5.01
N SER A 81 6.01 -17.92 -4.43
CA SER A 81 7.17 -17.06 -4.63
C SER A 81 8.39 -17.56 -3.84
N MET A 82 9.59 -17.32 -4.35
CA MET A 82 10.82 -17.56 -3.60
C MET A 82 10.88 -16.73 -2.32
N LEU A 83 10.27 -15.53 -2.30
CA LEU A 83 10.20 -14.67 -1.11
C LEU A 83 9.41 -15.30 0.04
N THR A 84 8.48 -16.22 -0.28
CA THR A 84 7.68 -16.93 0.73
C THR A 84 8.39 -18.18 1.22
N GLU A 85 8.98 -18.94 0.30
CA GLU A 85 9.47 -20.29 0.56
C GLU A 85 10.92 -20.36 1.04
N TYR A 86 11.73 -19.36 0.72
CA TYR A 86 13.14 -19.36 1.09
C TYR A 86 13.48 -18.18 1.99
N ALA A 87 14.13 -18.47 3.11
CA ALA A 87 14.62 -17.47 4.04
C ALA A 87 15.91 -18.00 4.69
N ASP A 88 17.02 -17.52 4.18
CA ASP A 88 18.34 -17.80 4.74
C ASP A 88 19.07 -16.49 5.00
N PRO A 89 19.20 -16.08 6.27
CA PRO A 89 19.83 -14.82 6.62
C PRO A 89 21.34 -14.76 6.34
N GLN A 90 21.98 -15.93 6.16
CA GLN A 90 23.41 -15.99 5.86
C GLN A 90 23.69 -16.05 4.36
N ALA A 91 22.93 -16.88 3.63
CA ALA A 91 23.14 -17.06 2.20
C ALA A 91 22.47 -15.99 1.33
N ALA A 92 21.34 -15.40 1.78
CA ALA A 92 20.57 -14.42 1.02
C ALA A 92 19.88 -13.38 1.93
N PRO A 93 20.63 -12.54 2.66
CA PRO A 93 20.06 -11.52 3.53
C PRO A 93 19.18 -10.52 2.79
N GLU A 94 19.46 -10.26 1.52
CA GLU A 94 18.67 -9.36 0.64
C GLU A 94 17.25 -9.85 0.43
N MET A 95 17.02 -11.17 0.42
CA MET A 95 15.67 -11.72 0.32
C MET A 95 14.82 -11.40 1.55
N LEU A 96 15.42 -11.42 2.74
CA LEU A 96 14.73 -11.06 3.98
C LEU A 96 14.38 -9.58 3.98
N THR A 97 15.34 -8.72 3.64
CA THR A 97 15.14 -7.28 3.54
C THR A 97 14.02 -6.94 2.55
N LEU A 98 14.04 -7.53 1.36
CA LEU A 98 13.02 -7.31 0.34
C LEU A 98 11.65 -7.86 0.79
N ARG A 99 11.62 -9.05 1.37
CA ARG A 99 10.39 -9.67 1.90
C ARG A 99 9.74 -8.79 2.96
N ASP A 100 10.53 -8.25 3.89
CA ASP A 100 10.02 -7.39 4.95
C ASP A 100 9.51 -6.05 4.39
N ALA A 101 10.19 -5.50 3.39
CA ALA A 101 9.73 -4.32 2.68
C ALA A 101 8.39 -4.57 1.96
N VAL A 102 8.25 -5.69 1.23
CA VAL A 102 7.00 -6.07 0.55
C VAL A 102 5.86 -6.35 1.54
N ARG A 103 6.15 -7.00 2.67
CA ARG A 103 5.16 -7.23 3.74
C ARG A 103 4.68 -5.95 4.41
N ALA A 104 5.52 -4.92 4.43
CA ALA A 104 5.16 -3.62 4.95
C ALA A 104 4.22 -2.83 4.01
N TRP A 105 4.11 -3.19 2.73
CA TRP A 105 3.18 -2.55 1.81
C TRP A 105 1.75 -2.60 2.32
N ARG A 106 0.99 -1.56 2.05
CA ARG A 106 -0.43 -1.47 2.43
C ARG A 106 -1.29 -1.28 1.22
N PHE A 107 -2.32 -2.11 1.15
CA PHE A 107 -3.36 -2.04 0.13
C PHE A 107 -4.68 -1.75 0.83
N TYR A 108 -5.17 -0.54 0.65
CA TYR A 108 -6.45 -0.11 1.18
C TYR A 108 -7.46 -0.11 0.04
N ASP A 109 -8.18 -1.20 -0.08
CA ASP A 109 -9.20 -1.38 -1.11
C ASP A 109 -10.52 -0.77 -0.66
N HIS A 110 -10.95 -1.11 0.55
CA HIS A 110 -12.22 -0.65 1.07
C HIS A 110 -12.26 -0.68 2.60
N PHE A 111 -12.40 0.48 3.23
CA PHE A 111 -12.71 0.54 4.65
C PHE A 111 -14.18 0.20 4.90
N ARG A 112 -14.43 -0.81 5.71
CA ARG A 112 -15.78 -1.11 6.15
C ARG A 112 -16.31 -0.01 7.05
N CYS A 113 -17.49 0.53 6.68
CA CYS A 113 -18.18 1.58 7.44
C CYS A 113 -19.63 1.20 7.75
N ASP A 114 -20.06 -0.01 7.40
CA ASP A 114 -21.40 -0.52 7.73
C ASP A 114 -21.62 -0.61 9.25
N VAL A 115 -22.85 -0.86 9.67
CA VAL A 115 -23.24 -0.89 11.09
C VAL A 115 -22.44 -1.92 11.91
N GLN A 116 -21.92 -2.97 11.27
CA GLN A 116 -21.13 -4.02 11.91
C GLN A 116 -19.60 -3.82 11.68
N ALA A 117 -19.19 -2.69 11.13
CA ALA A 117 -17.77 -2.41 10.90
C ALA A 117 -16.99 -2.41 12.22
N PRO A 118 -15.81 -3.06 12.26
CA PRO A 118 -15.00 -3.10 13.48
C PRO A 118 -14.66 -1.71 14.04
N ALA A 119 -14.47 -0.72 13.18
CA ALA A 119 -14.16 0.65 13.57
C ALA A 119 -15.28 1.35 14.36
N ARG A 120 -16.53 0.82 14.31
CA ARG A 120 -17.68 1.38 15.05
C ARG A 120 -17.81 0.91 16.48
N ALA A 121 -17.05 -0.12 16.87
CA ALA A 121 -17.09 -0.70 18.20
C ALA A 121 -15.86 -0.33 19.02
N PRO A 122 -15.96 -0.26 20.36
CA PRO A 122 -14.80 -0.15 21.23
C PRO A 122 -13.82 -1.32 21.00
N GLN A 123 -12.54 -1.02 20.84
CA GLN A 123 -11.50 -1.96 20.44
C GLN A 123 -10.47 -2.14 21.56
N LEU A 124 -9.83 -3.29 21.66
CA LEU A 124 -8.69 -3.46 22.54
C LEU A 124 -7.53 -2.59 22.05
N GLY A 125 -6.98 -1.76 22.94
CA GLY A 125 -5.89 -0.85 22.62
C GLY A 125 -4.54 -1.56 22.66
N SER A 126 -3.80 -1.48 21.54
CA SER A 126 -2.36 -1.75 21.49
C SER A 126 -1.71 -0.72 20.57
N ARG A 127 -0.44 -0.40 20.82
CA ARG A 127 0.25 0.58 19.96
C ARG A 127 0.27 0.10 18.51
N THR A 128 -0.40 0.84 17.64
CA THR A 128 -0.63 0.50 16.23
C THR A 128 -0.03 1.59 15.34
N PRO A 129 1.22 1.43 14.88
CA PRO A 129 1.87 2.45 14.06
C PRO A 129 1.34 2.54 12.63
N VAL A 130 0.61 1.54 12.13
CA VAL A 130 0.00 1.52 10.79
C VAL A 130 -1.39 0.90 10.87
N LEU A 131 -2.40 1.62 10.40
CA LEU A 131 -3.79 1.16 10.40
C LEU A 131 -3.96 -0.13 9.58
N SER A 132 -4.72 -1.09 10.12
CA SER A 132 -5.11 -2.31 9.38
C SER A 132 -6.16 -2.02 8.31
N GLY A 133 -6.22 -2.86 7.26
CA GLY A 133 -7.15 -2.67 6.14
C GLY A 133 -8.63 -2.80 6.50
N ASP A 134 -8.98 -3.51 7.58
CA ASP A 134 -10.34 -3.67 8.06
C ASP A 134 -10.75 -2.68 9.16
N GLY A 135 -9.82 -1.84 9.64
CA GLY A 135 -10.06 -0.80 10.64
C GLY A 135 -10.33 -1.31 12.06
N HIS A 136 -10.05 -2.58 12.36
CA HIS A 136 -10.28 -3.14 13.71
C HIS A 136 -9.40 -2.49 14.79
N ASP A 137 -8.36 -1.80 14.40
CA ASP A 137 -7.39 -1.10 15.27
C ASP A 137 -7.42 0.44 15.10
N PHE A 138 -8.52 0.97 14.52
CA PHE A 138 -8.66 2.39 14.21
C PHE A 138 -8.44 3.32 15.40
N ALA A 139 -9.06 3.01 16.55
CA ALA A 139 -8.92 3.84 17.75
C ALA A 139 -7.49 3.78 18.31
N ALA A 140 -6.84 2.62 18.27
CA ALA A 140 -5.47 2.44 18.71
C ALA A 140 -4.46 3.12 17.76
N ALA A 141 -4.72 3.10 16.45
CA ALA A 141 -3.91 3.80 15.45
C ALA A 141 -3.99 5.32 15.64
N LEU A 142 -5.20 5.88 15.86
CA LEU A 142 -5.39 7.29 16.17
C LEU A 142 -4.66 7.68 17.46
N GLN A 143 -4.79 6.90 18.52
CA GLN A 143 -4.07 7.13 19.77
C GLN A 143 -2.55 7.04 19.58
N THR A 144 -2.08 6.16 18.70
CA THR A 144 -0.65 6.06 18.40
C THR A 144 -0.13 7.32 17.67
N ILE A 145 -0.93 7.92 16.78
CA ILE A 145 -0.59 9.22 16.19
C ILE A 145 -0.50 10.30 17.27
N ASN A 146 -1.43 10.33 18.21
CA ASN A 146 -1.43 11.30 19.31
C ASN A 146 -0.16 11.21 20.18
N GLU A 147 0.39 10.01 20.36
CA GLU A 147 1.53 9.80 21.25
C GLU A 147 2.90 9.95 20.58
N ILE A 148 3.02 9.53 19.32
CA ILE A 148 4.32 9.45 18.64
C ILE A 148 4.30 9.98 17.20
N GLY A 149 3.15 10.41 16.71
CA GLY A 149 2.98 10.94 15.35
C GLY A 149 2.74 12.44 15.33
N ASP A 150 2.22 12.93 14.21
CA ASP A 150 1.83 14.33 14.01
C ASP A 150 0.35 14.52 14.35
N ALA A 151 0.04 14.63 15.64
CA ALA A 151 -1.31 14.86 16.14
C ALA A 151 -1.89 16.20 15.67
N GLU A 152 -1.04 17.22 15.53
CA GLU A 152 -1.48 18.56 15.08
C GLU A 152 -2.00 18.50 13.65
N ALA A 153 -1.30 17.78 12.75
CA ALA A 153 -1.76 17.58 11.39
C ALA A 153 -3.06 16.79 11.31
N LEU A 154 -3.24 15.78 12.19
CA LEU A 154 -4.50 15.02 12.24
C LEU A 154 -5.67 15.91 12.67
N TYR A 155 -5.50 16.69 13.72
CA TYR A 155 -6.54 17.59 14.20
C TYR A 155 -6.86 18.70 13.20
N ALA A 156 -5.85 19.28 12.56
CA ALA A 156 -6.05 20.26 11.51
C ALA A 156 -6.85 19.68 10.32
N ALA A 157 -6.48 18.48 9.84
CA ALA A 157 -7.18 17.83 8.73
C ALA A 157 -8.65 17.51 9.06
N VAL A 158 -8.94 17.12 10.30
CA VAL A 158 -10.32 16.89 10.75
C VAL A 158 -11.09 18.19 10.88
N ALA A 159 -10.48 19.23 11.46
CA ALA A 159 -11.11 20.54 11.61
C ALA A 159 -11.43 21.16 10.25
N ASP A 160 -10.53 21.07 9.28
CA ASP A 160 -10.74 21.57 7.91
C ASP A 160 -11.85 20.81 7.18
N ALA A 161 -11.93 19.48 7.36
CA ALA A 161 -12.93 18.66 6.70
C ALA A 161 -14.34 18.80 7.30
N PHE A 162 -14.45 19.17 8.57
CA PHE A 162 -15.71 19.17 9.33
C PHE A 162 -15.92 20.44 10.16
N ASP A 163 -15.64 21.60 9.57
CA ASP A 163 -15.95 22.93 10.12
C ASP A 163 -15.52 23.13 11.59
N GLY A 164 -14.32 22.73 11.95
CA GLY A 164 -13.78 22.89 13.30
C GLY A 164 -14.10 21.73 14.25
N ALA A 165 -14.52 20.57 13.73
CA ALA A 165 -14.72 19.38 14.55
C ALA A 165 -13.41 18.90 15.18
N GLN A 166 -13.52 18.22 16.32
CA GLN A 166 -12.39 17.65 17.04
C GLN A 166 -12.59 16.16 17.28
N VAL A 167 -11.53 15.37 17.18
CA VAL A 167 -11.53 13.95 17.48
C VAL A 167 -10.72 13.66 18.73
N ALA A 168 -11.14 12.66 19.50
CA ALA A 168 -10.44 12.18 20.68
C ALA A 168 -10.59 10.66 20.81
N VAL A 169 -9.69 10.03 21.55
CA VAL A 169 -9.82 8.63 21.94
C VAL A 169 -10.24 8.58 23.40
N GLN A 170 -11.36 7.90 23.69
CA GLN A 170 -11.79 7.56 25.02
C GLN A 170 -11.30 6.16 25.37
N ILE A 171 -10.75 6.02 26.57
CA ILE A 171 -10.25 4.75 27.08
C ILE A 171 -11.13 4.38 28.28
N SER A 172 -11.80 3.23 28.16
CA SER A 172 -12.60 2.69 29.24
C SER A 172 -11.76 1.94 30.29
N ASP A 173 -12.32 1.70 31.47
CA ASP A 173 -11.64 1.03 32.58
C ASP A 173 -11.18 -0.40 32.25
N ASP A 174 -11.84 -1.06 31.29
CA ASP A 174 -11.46 -2.38 30.77
C ASP A 174 -10.41 -2.32 29.64
N GLY A 175 -9.81 -1.14 29.39
CA GLY A 175 -8.74 -0.94 28.42
C GLY A 175 -9.21 -0.90 26.97
N ARG A 176 -10.49 -0.69 26.69
CA ARG A 176 -11.00 -0.51 25.34
C ARG A 176 -10.89 0.94 24.90
N PHE A 177 -10.54 1.11 23.65
CA PHE A 177 -10.39 2.40 22.99
C PHE A 177 -11.56 2.64 22.04
N GLU A 178 -12.13 3.85 22.11
CA GLU A 178 -13.20 4.28 21.19
C GLU A 178 -12.91 5.70 20.70
N VAL A 179 -13.01 5.93 19.40
CA VAL A 179 -12.91 7.28 18.84
C VAL A 179 -14.22 8.01 19.06
N THR A 180 -14.12 9.27 19.46
CA THR A 180 -15.24 10.21 19.57
C THR A 180 -14.97 11.46 18.76
N MET A 181 -16.01 12.09 18.25
CA MET A 181 -15.95 13.31 17.46
C MET A 181 -16.88 14.36 18.04
N GLN A 182 -16.32 15.50 18.46
CA GLN A 182 -17.08 16.68 18.86
C GLN A 182 -17.26 17.60 17.65
N GLN A 183 -18.49 17.80 17.25
CA GLN A 183 -18.84 18.78 16.22
C GLN A 183 -19.30 20.09 16.85
N PRO A 184 -19.01 21.25 16.27
CA PRO A 184 -19.54 22.53 16.74
C PRO A 184 -21.07 22.51 16.82
N GLY A 185 -21.61 23.03 17.91
CA GLY A 185 -23.06 23.05 18.18
C GLY A 185 -23.65 21.76 18.77
N MET A 186 -22.91 20.67 18.86
CA MET A 186 -23.36 19.45 19.53
C MET A 186 -23.10 19.49 21.03
N LEU A 187 -24.08 19.04 21.82
CA LEU A 187 -23.99 19.06 23.28
C LEU A 187 -23.02 18.02 23.87
N ARG A 188 -22.72 16.99 23.12
CA ARG A 188 -21.77 15.93 23.50
C ARG A 188 -21.01 15.42 22.27
N PRO A 189 -19.87 14.77 22.48
CA PRO A 189 -19.19 14.05 21.39
C PRO A 189 -20.05 12.91 20.85
N LEU A 190 -19.97 12.67 19.56
CA LEU A 190 -20.53 11.51 18.88
C LEU A 190 -19.54 10.36 18.97
N ARG A 191 -20.04 9.15 19.24
CA ARG A 191 -19.26 7.91 19.20
C ARG A 191 -19.13 7.45 17.73
N THR A 192 -18.15 6.61 17.43
CA THR A 192 -17.97 6.04 16.07
C THR A 192 -19.24 5.36 15.54
N ALA A 193 -20.01 4.72 16.42
CA ALA A 193 -21.29 4.10 16.07
C ALA A 193 -22.35 5.10 15.56
N GLU A 194 -22.24 6.39 15.92
CA GLU A 194 -23.19 7.45 15.58
C GLU A 194 -22.75 8.26 14.36
N LEU A 195 -21.51 8.07 13.87
CA LEU A 195 -21.00 8.78 12.71
C LEU A 195 -21.60 8.23 11.41
N SER A 196 -21.75 9.11 10.41
CA SER A 196 -22.05 8.68 9.04
C SER A 196 -20.93 7.82 8.46
N ASP A 197 -21.24 6.98 7.47
CA ASP A 197 -20.24 6.15 6.79
C ASP A 197 -19.14 6.99 6.17
N GLY A 198 -19.50 8.12 5.53
CA GLY A 198 -18.53 9.04 4.93
C GLY A 198 -17.63 9.71 5.96
N THR A 199 -18.19 10.14 7.10
CA THR A 199 -17.39 10.72 8.19
C THR A 199 -16.39 9.71 8.76
N LEU A 200 -16.86 8.51 9.08
CA LEU A 200 -16.01 7.44 9.60
C LEU A 200 -14.90 7.08 8.60
N ARG A 201 -15.24 6.96 7.32
CA ARG A 201 -14.28 6.65 6.25
C ARG A 201 -13.21 7.73 6.10
N PHE A 202 -13.61 9.00 6.11
CA PHE A 202 -12.64 10.10 6.07
C PHE A 202 -11.67 10.06 7.25
N LEU A 203 -12.18 9.81 8.47
CA LEU A 203 -11.33 9.69 9.64
C LEU A 203 -10.35 8.52 9.54
N MET A 204 -10.78 7.37 9.00
CA MET A 204 -9.88 6.23 8.76
C MET A 204 -8.82 6.57 7.70
N TRP A 205 -9.17 7.29 6.63
CA TRP A 205 -8.18 7.79 5.67
C TRP A 205 -7.19 8.75 6.30
N ALA A 206 -7.64 9.67 7.13
CA ALA A 206 -6.74 10.59 7.83
C ALA A 206 -5.75 9.83 8.72
N VAL A 207 -6.22 8.83 9.47
CA VAL A 207 -5.36 7.98 10.32
C VAL A 207 -4.40 7.13 9.49
N ALA A 208 -4.85 6.55 8.37
CA ALA A 208 -3.99 5.75 7.50
C ALA A 208 -2.87 6.58 6.84
N LEU A 209 -3.20 7.80 6.39
CA LEU A 209 -2.27 8.69 5.69
C LEU A 209 -1.32 9.45 6.62
N LEU A 210 -1.70 9.67 7.88
CA LEU A 210 -0.88 10.33 8.90
C LEU A 210 -0.20 9.35 9.85
N THR A 211 -0.06 8.11 9.42
CA THR A 211 0.62 7.06 10.22
C THR A 211 2.04 7.47 10.60
N PRO A 212 2.48 7.27 11.87
CA PRO A 212 3.81 7.69 12.31
C PRO A 212 4.96 6.82 11.77
N ARG A 213 4.65 5.70 11.15
CA ARG A 213 5.61 4.84 10.46
C ARG A 213 5.08 4.46 9.09
N PRO A 214 5.17 5.38 8.12
CA PRO A 214 4.62 5.14 6.79
C PRO A 214 5.28 3.92 6.14
N PRO A 215 4.50 3.02 5.54
CA PRO A 215 5.03 1.89 4.80
C PRO A 215 5.73 2.38 3.53
N PRO A 216 6.64 1.58 2.94
CA PRO A 216 7.33 1.97 1.69
C PRO A 216 6.38 2.23 0.51
N LEU A 217 5.23 1.56 0.50
CA LEU A 217 4.19 1.70 -0.52
C LEU A 217 2.81 1.61 0.10
N MET A 218 1.92 2.54 -0.29
CA MET A 218 0.47 2.43 -0.08
C MET A 218 -0.26 2.46 -1.43
N VAL A 219 -1.24 1.59 -1.58
CA VAL A 219 -2.17 1.59 -2.70
C VAL A 219 -3.56 1.92 -2.16
N LEU A 220 -4.16 2.99 -2.67
CA LEU A 220 -5.49 3.47 -2.30
C LEU A 220 -6.42 3.23 -3.47
N ASN A 221 -7.39 2.34 -3.31
CA ASN A 221 -8.36 2.04 -4.35
C ASN A 221 -9.68 2.76 -4.08
N GLU A 222 -10.08 3.64 -5.00
CA GLU A 222 -11.31 4.45 -4.92
C GLU A 222 -11.53 5.09 -3.54
N PRO A 223 -10.55 5.84 -3.02
CA PRO A 223 -10.64 6.40 -1.67
C PRO A 223 -11.78 7.40 -1.51
N GLU A 224 -12.31 7.96 -2.60
CA GLU A 224 -13.46 8.85 -2.65
C GLU A 224 -14.80 8.15 -2.43
N THR A 225 -14.87 6.83 -2.54
CA THR A 225 -16.12 6.07 -2.46
C THR A 225 -16.88 6.37 -1.16
N SER A 226 -18.16 6.75 -1.26
CA SER A 226 -19.04 7.14 -0.14
C SER A 226 -18.61 8.40 0.63
N LEU A 227 -17.65 9.18 0.14
CA LEU A 227 -17.35 10.49 0.68
C LEU A 227 -18.24 11.57 0.04
N HIS A 228 -18.60 12.58 0.85
CA HIS A 228 -19.22 13.76 0.29
C HIS A 228 -18.20 14.50 -0.61
N PRO A 229 -18.61 15.04 -1.77
CA PRO A 229 -17.68 15.74 -2.69
C PRO A 229 -16.87 16.86 -2.04
N ASP A 230 -17.37 17.49 -0.99
CA ASP A 230 -16.68 18.58 -0.29
C ASP A 230 -15.53 18.08 0.60
N LEU A 231 -15.44 16.79 0.89
CA LEU A 231 -14.31 16.18 1.61
C LEU A 231 -13.14 15.83 0.68
N LEU A 232 -13.33 15.82 -0.65
CA LEU A 232 -12.32 15.41 -1.59
C LEU A 232 -11.09 16.35 -1.63
N PRO A 233 -11.23 17.68 -1.51
CA PRO A 233 -10.06 18.55 -1.39
C PRO A 233 -9.21 18.26 -0.15
N ALA A 234 -9.83 18.05 1.01
CA ALA A 234 -9.13 17.70 2.24
C ALA A 234 -8.44 16.32 2.14
N LEU A 235 -9.10 15.35 1.51
CA LEU A 235 -8.48 14.05 1.23
C LEU A 235 -7.29 14.19 0.26
N GLY A 236 -7.41 14.98 -0.80
CA GLY A 236 -6.33 15.26 -1.75
C GLY A 236 -5.10 15.87 -1.07
N ALA A 237 -5.30 16.83 -0.16
CA ALA A 237 -4.24 17.43 0.62
C ALA A 237 -3.54 16.42 1.55
N LEU A 238 -4.30 15.50 2.18
CA LEU A 238 -3.74 14.41 3.00
C LEU A 238 -2.89 13.44 2.16
N ILE A 239 -3.38 13.06 0.98
CA ILE A 239 -2.65 12.20 0.04
C ILE A 239 -1.34 12.87 -0.40
N ALA A 240 -1.39 14.13 -0.81
CA ALA A 240 -0.22 14.90 -1.21
C ALA A 240 0.79 15.09 -0.06
N ARG A 241 0.31 15.21 1.19
CA ARG A 241 1.18 15.24 2.35
C ARG A 241 1.87 13.91 2.58
N ALA A 242 1.12 12.80 2.58
CA ALA A 242 1.65 11.46 2.82
C ALA A 242 2.65 11.03 1.73
N SER A 243 2.49 11.50 0.48
CA SER A 243 3.40 11.19 -0.63
C SER A 243 4.83 11.68 -0.45
N ARG A 244 5.07 12.56 0.53
CA ARG A 244 6.43 13.03 0.87
C ARG A 244 7.27 11.98 1.60
N GLU A 245 6.62 11.00 2.24
CA GLU A 245 7.26 9.98 3.07
C GLU A 245 7.04 8.56 2.58
N THR A 246 6.04 8.33 1.71
CA THR A 246 5.70 7.02 1.17
C THR A 246 5.34 7.11 -0.30
N GLN A 247 5.65 6.07 -1.08
CA GLN A 247 5.13 5.97 -2.44
C GLN A 247 3.62 5.67 -2.38
N LEU A 248 2.82 6.50 -3.06
CA LEU A 248 1.37 6.32 -3.16
C LEU A 248 0.97 5.95 -4.59
N ILE A 249 0.11 4.95 -4.70
CA ILE A 249 -0.64 4.64 -5.92
C ILE A 249 -2.11 4.86 -5.59
N VAL A 250 -2.75 5.84 -6.25
CA VAL A 250 -4.15 6.15 -6.05
C VAL A 250 -4.92 5.78 -7.32
N VAL A 251 -5.88 4.87 -7.20
CA VAL A 251 -6.82 4.55 -8.26
C VAL A 251 -8.12 5.28 -7.97
N SER A 252 -8.55 6.15 -8.87
CA SER A 252 -9.73 7.00 -8.64
C SER A 252 -10.49 7.27 -9.94
N HIS A 253 -11.80 7.37 -9.82
CA HIS A 253 -12.70 7.84 -10.87
C HIS A 253 -13.17 9.29 -10.65
N ALA A 254 -12.85 9.91 -9.50
CA ALA A 254 -13.28 11.25 -9.14
C ALA A 254 -12.28 12.30 -9.60
N MET A 255 -12.57 12.98 -10.70
CA MET A 255 -11.73 14.05 -11.23
C MET A 255 -11.48 15.19 -10.22
N ARG A 256 -12.42 15.43 -9.30
CA ARG A 256 -12.26 16.42 -8.22
C ARG A 256 -11.17 16.00 -7.23
N LEU A 257 -11.06 14.71 -6.91
CA LEU A 257 -9.96 14.19 -6.07
C LEU A 257 -8.62 14.27 -6.82
N VAL A 258 -8.60 13.86 -8.09
CA VAL A 258 -7.39 13.91 -8.93
C VAL A 258 -6.86 15.36 -8.98
N ALA A 259 -7.72 16.32 -9.29
CA ALA A 259 -7.35 17.74 -9.31
C ALA A 259 -6.83 18.22 -7.94
N ALA A 260 -7.48 17.84 -6.84
CA ALA A 260 -7.05 18.22 -5.51
C ALA A 260 -5.67 17.64 -5.13
N ILE A 261 -5.34 16.44 -5.60
CA ILE A 261 -4.02 15.84 -5.41
C ILE A 261 -2.98 16.61 -6.24
N GLU A 262 -3.27 16.85 -7.53
CA GLU A 262 -2.37 17.57 -8.44
C GLU A 262 -2.09 19.02 -7.95
N ASP A 263 -3.11 19.70 -7.41
CA ASP A 263 -2.97 21.06 -6.87
C ASP A 263 -2.14 21.11 -5.57
N ALA A 264 -2.21 20.05 -4.74
CA ALA A 264 -1.53 20.02 -3.44
C ALA A 264 -0.13 19.38 -3.50
N ALA A 265 0.13 18.54 -4.50
CA ALA A 265 1.43 17.88 -4.68
C ALA A 265 2.43 18.78 -5.42
N PRO A 266 3.75 18.67 -5.15
CA PRO A 266 4.77 19.27 -6.01
C PRO A 266 4.63 18.78 -7.46
N ALA A 267 4.85 19.65 -8.43
CA ALA A 267 4.61 19.37 -9.85
C ALA A 267 5.42 18.16 -10.41
N ASP A 268 6.55 17.84 -9.79
CA ASP A 268 7.43 16.73 -10.15
C ASP A 268 7.18 15.46 -9.31
N ALA A 269 6.31 15.53 -8.31
CA ALA A 269 6.02 14.43 -7.39
C ALA A 269 4.73 13.66 -7.73
N CYS A 270 3.93 14.14 -8.68
CA CYS A 270 2.68 13.52 -9.08
C CYS A 270 2.71 13.12 -10.56
N GLN A 271 2.41 11.85 -10.83
CA GLN A 271 2.27 11.31 -12.18
C GLN A 271 0.85 10.81 -12.38
N ARG A 272 0.18 11.30 -13.42
CA ARG A 272 -1.16 10.85 -13.79
C ARG A 272 -1.11 9.86 -14.96
N ILE A 273 -1.77 8.73 -14.79
CA ILE A 273 -1.93 7.69 -15.80
C ILE A 273 -3.43 7.54 -16.06
N GLU A 274 -3.90 7.84 -17.27
CA GLU A 274 -5.28 7.60 -17.68
C GLU A 274 -5.40 6.27 -18.38
N LEU A 275 -6.44 5.51 -18.04
CA LEU A 275 -6.77 4.24 -18.65
C LEU A 275 -8.00 4.42 -19.53
N GLU A 276 -7.84 4.21 -20.84
CA GLU A 276 -8.93 4.29 -21.82
C GLU A 276 -9.20 2.93 -22.44
N LYS A 277 -10.47 2.66 -22.74
CA LYS A 277 -10.86 1.50 -23.55
C LYS A 277 -10.88 1.88 -25.03
N SER A 278 -10.04 1.21 -25.83
CA SER A 278 -10.03 1.34 -27.28
C SER A 278 -10.17 -0.04 -27.91
N LEU A 279 -11.24 -0.27 -28.71
CA LEU A 279 -11.51 -1.52 -29.43
C LEU A 279 -11.41 -2.80 -28.57
N GLY A 280 -11.78 -2.70 -27.29
CA GLY A 280 -11.72 -3.83 -26.33
C GLY A 280 -10.40 -3.98 -25.59
N GLU A 281 -9.38 -3.21 -25.94
CA GLU A 281 -8.12 -3.13 -25.20
C GLU A 281 -8.13 -1.96 -24.22
N THR A 282 -7.39 -2.10 -23.11
CA THR A 282 -7.12 -1.00 -22.19
C THR A 282 -5.78 -0.38 -22.55
N VAL A 283 -5.81 0.90 -22.92
CA VAL A 283 -4.62 1.69 -23.27
C VAL A 283 -4.32 2.65 -22.12
N ALA A 284 -3.07 2.69 -21.68
CA ALA A 284 -2.60 3.64 -20.70
C ALA A 284 -2.06 4.88 -21.41
N GLN A 285 -2.61 6.05 -21.07
CA GLN A 285 -2.11 7.36 -21.48
C GLN A 285 -1.43 8.02 -20.28
N CYS A 286 -0.15 8.29 -20.42
CA CYS A 286 0.62 8.99 -19.38
C CYS A 286 0.61 10.49 -19.64
N HIS A 287 0.27 11.27 -18.62
CA HIS A 287 0.40 12.72 -18.62
C HIS A 287 1.64 13.10 -17.79
N GLY A 288 2.68 13.61 -18.46
CA GLY A 288 3.98 13.93 -17.87
C GLY A 288 5.08 12.94 -18.29
N ALA A 289 6.22 12.99 -17.60
CA ALA A 289 7.35 12.09 -17.85
C ALA A 289 7.03 10.70 -17.30
N CYS A 290 6.50 9.83 -18.15
CA CYS A 290 6.45 8.40 -17.86
C CYS A 290 7.81 7.81 -18.17
N ASP A 291 8.70 7.79 -17.18
CA ASP A 291 9.96 7.09 -17.31
C ASP A 291 9.68 5.59 -17.38
N ALA A 292 9.77 5.03 -18.57
CA ALA A 292 9.84 3.60 -18.73
C ALA A 292 11.05 3.09 -17.92
N PRO A 293 10.93 1.97 -17.18
CA PRO A 293 12.06 1.43 -16.44
C PRO A 293 13.24 1.23 -17.38
N GLN A 294 14.43 1.68 -16.97
CA GLN A 294 15.68 1.60 -17.77
C GLN A 294 16.18 0.16 -17.96
N TRP A 295 15.36 -0.83 -17.74
CA TRP A 295 15.71 -2.24 -17.85
C TRP A 295 14.70 -2.99 -18.72
N HIS A 296 15.20 -3.99 -19.48
CA HIS A 296 14.39 -4.92 -20.25
C HIS A 296 14.24 -6.22 -19.47
N TRP A 297 13.06 -6.83 -19.58
CA TRP A 297 12.85 -8.17 -19.05
C TRP A 297 13.85 -9.14 -19.68
N PRO A 298 14.45 -10.06 -18.84
CA PRO A 298 15.26 -11.13 -19.43
C PRO A 298 14.43 -11.92 -20.42
N GLU A 299 15.03 -12.27 -21.55
CA GLU A 299 14.39 -13.16 -22.53
C GLU A 299 14.07 -14.50 -21.85
N ARG A 300 12.94 -15.09 -22.28
CA ARG A 300 12.45 -16.37 -21.74
C ARG A 300 13.33 -17.52 -22.14
#